data_e9a804e4de897b179b7d7abcff7ff66c
#
_entry.id   e9a804e4de897b179b7d7abcff7ff66c
#
_cell.length_a   1.000
_cell.length_b   1.000
_cell.length_c   1.000
_cell.angle_alpha   90.00
_cell.angle_beta   90.00
_cell.angle_gamma   90.00
#
_symmetry.space_group_name_H-M   'P 1'
#
loop_
_entity.id
_entity.type
_entity.pdbx_description
1 polymer ?
#
loop_
_entity_poly.entity_id
_entity_poly.type
_entity_poly.pdbx_seq_one_letter_code
_entity_poly.pdbx_strand_id
1 'polypeptide(L)'
;MFTRAIGTLICVVSLVVPAQLFARQQHMTISAFDFSFPSIDGAQLDLSDYRGKALLVVNTASRCGFTPQYTGLQTLWSDYRDKGLVVIGVPSDNFGGQELDSEAEVKQFCEVNFNIDFPMTAITQIKGDSAHPFYKWAKEQVGMIGKPKWNFHKYLIGRDGQIIDWFGSSTSLDGEKIRHAVRGALAQNSPS
;
A
#
# COMPACT_ATOMS: atom_id res chain seq x y z
N MET A 1 47.77 -6.21 -75.79
CA MET A 1 46.52 -5.62 -75.29
C MET A 1 46.25 -6.17 -73.87
N PHE A 2 46.60 -5.40 -72.82
CA PHE A 2 46.49 -5.85 -71.46
C PHE A 2 45.31 -5.12 -70.82
N THR A 3 44.27 -5.86 -70.46
CA THR A 3 43.07 -5.33 -69.77
C THR A 3 43.28 -5.48 -68.27
N ARG A 4 43.43 -4.36 -67.57
CA ARG A 4 43.50 -4.35 -66.09
C ARG A 4 42.04 -4.35 -65.49
N ALA A 5 41.73 -5.36 -64.72
CA ALA A 5 40.50 -5.37 -63.88
C ALA A 5 40.76 -4.62 -62.58
N ILE A 6 39.95 -3.59 -62.30
CA ILE A 6 39.98 -2.84 -61.08
C ILE A 6 38.93 -3.52 -60.12
N GLY A 7 39.44 -4.21 -59.10
CA GLY A 7 38.62 -4.79 -58.07
C GLY A 7 38.25 -3.73 -57.04
N THR A 8 36.96 -3.39 -56.94
CA THR A 8 36.43 -2.49 -55.93
C THR A 8 36.25 -3.26 -54.62
N LEU A 9 37.05 -2.94 -53.64
CA LEU A 9 36.93 -3.49 -52.24
C LEU A 9 35.80 -2.78 -51.50
N ILE A 10 34.65 -3.45 -51.30
CA ILE A 10 33.55 -2.94 -50.48
C ILE A 10 33.86 -3.26 -49.03
N CYS A 11 34.23 -2.25 -48.26
CA CYS A 11 34.44 -2.35 -46.83
C CYS A 11 33.07 -2.30 -46.11
N VAL A 12 32.56 -3.46 -45.68
CA VAL A 12 31.33 -3.55 -44.86
C VAL A 12 31.69 -3.19 -43.45
N VAL A 13 31.39 -1.96 -43.05
CA VAL A 13 31.50 -1.54 -41.62
C VAL A 13 30.31 -2.09 -40.88
N SER A 14 30.49 -3.19 -40.14
CA SER A 14 29.51 -3.73 -39.22
C SER A 14 29.43 -2.81 -38.00
N LEU A 15 28.36 -2.01 -37.89
CA LEU A 15 28.02 -1.28 -36.69
C LEU A 15 27.58 -2.27 -35.60
N VAL A 16 28.51 -2.63 -34.74
CA VAL A 16 28.19 -3.36 -33.48
C VAL A 16 27.54 -2.36 -32.54
N VAL A 17 26.21 -2.31 -32.51
CA VAL A 17 25.47 -1.58 -31.52
C VAL A 17 25.63 -2.34 -30.21
N PRO A 18 26.20 -1.74 -29.14
CA PRO A 18 26.38 -2.45 -27.88
C PRO A 18 25.01 -2.77 -27.29
N ALA A 19 24.75 -4.05 -27.05
CA ALA A 19 23.53 -4.58 -26.44
C ALA A 19 23.23 -4.02 -25.02
N GLN A 20 24.11 -3.22 -24.47
CA GLN A 20 24.01 -2.61 -23.14
C GLN A 20 23.06 -1.41 -23.07
N LEU A 21 22.58 -0.87 -24.19
CA LEU A 21 21.61 0.24 -24.17
C LEU A 21 20.15 -0.19 -23.97
N PHE A 22 19.84 -1.47 -24.04
CA PHE A 22 18.47 -1.99 -23.83
C PHE A 22 18.15 -2.40 -22.40
N ALA A 23 19.12 -2.36 -21.50
CA ALA A 23 18.95 -2.77 -20.11
C ALA A 23 18.80 -1.54 -19.20
N ARG A 24 17.71 -0.83 -19.21
CA ARG A 24 17.19 -0.07 -18.07
C ARG A 24 15.98 0.82 -18.38
N GLN A 25 14.98 0.28 -19.04
CA GLN A 25 13.63 0.78 -18.82
C GLN A 25 13.04 -0.01 -17.67
N GLN A 26 13.50 0.27 -16.46
CA GLN A 26 12.74 -0.11 -15.27
C GLN A 26 11.45 0.71 -15.37
N HIS A 27 10.36 0.07 -15.77
CA HIS A 27 9.03 0.57 -15.49
C HIS A 27 8.99 0.85 -13.99
N MET A 28 9.02 2.12 -13.60
CA MET A 28 8.77 2.51 -12.21
C MET A 28 7.31 2.18 -11.95
N THR A 29 7.07 0.96 -11.47
CA THR A 29 5.74 0.53 -11.06
C THR A 29 5.42 1.31 -9.78
N ILE A 30 4.36 2.12 -9.83
CA ILE A 30 3.87 2.83 -8.65
C ILE A 30 3.54 1.80 -7.57
N SER A 31 4.00 2.04 -6.36
CA SER A 31 3.81 1.21 -5.19
C SER A 31 3.13 1.99 -4.06
N ALA A 32 2.67 1.31 -3.03
CA ALA A 32 2.15 1.98 -1.83
C ALA A 32 3.17 2.93 -1.20
N PHE A 33 4.45 2.64 -1.34
CA PHE A 33 5.55 3.46 -0.77
C PHE A 33 5.76 4.81 -1.48
N ASP A 34 5.03 5.10 -2.55
CA ASP A 34 5.10 6.38 -3.27
C ASP A 34 4.03 7.37 -2.78
N PHE A 35 3.27 6.98 -1.75
CA PHE A 35 2.23 7.82 -1.15
C PHE A 35 2.57 8.23 0.29
N SER A 36 1.99 9.35 0.70
CA SER A 36 2.05 9.86 2.07
C SER A 36 0.69 10.36 2.51
N PHE A 37 0.45 10.41 3.81
CA PHE A 37 -0.76 10.94 4.41
C PHE A 37 -0.41 12.03 5.43
N PRO A 38 -1.28 12.99 5.68
CA PRO A 38 -1.21 13.71 6.96
C PRO A 38 -1.39 12.71 8.11
N SER A 39 -0.53 12.78 9.12
CA SER A 39 -0.68 11.99 10.35
C SER A 39 -1.78 12.58 11.23
N ILE A 40 -2.41 11.77 12.07
CA ILE A 40 -3.37 12.21 13.08
C ILE A 40 -2.76 13.21 14.08
N ASP A 41 -1.43 13.22 14.22
CA ASP A 41 -0.67 14.13 15.07
C ASP A 41 -0.24 15.43 14.34
N GLY A 42 -0.66 15.64 13.10
CA GLY A 42 -0.35 16.81 12.29
C GLY A 42 1.00 16.75 11.56
N ALA A 43 1.82 15.71 11.78
CA ALA A 43 3.03 15.46 11.00
C ALA A 43 2.69 14.80 9.65
N GLN A 44 3.70 14.54 8.82
CA GLN A 44 3.55 13.71 7.63
C GLN A 44 3.83 12.24 7.97
N LEU A 45 3.03 11.34 7.43
CA LEU A 45 3.20 9.91 7.50
C LEU A 45 3.53 9.41 6.10
N ASP A 46 4.83 9.27 5.83
CA ASP A 46 5.33 8.79 4.55
C ASP A 46 5.35 7.26 4.54
N LEU A 47 4.65 6.63 3.58
CA LEU A 47 4.67 5.17 3.47
C LEU A 47 6.04 4.65 3.03
N SER A 48 6.88 5.52 2.46
CA SER A 48 8.28 5.21 2.12
C SER A 48 9.14 4.82 3.33
N ASP A 49 8.80 5.29 4.54
CA ASP A 49 9.50 4.96 5.78
C ASP A 49 9.32 3.49 6.20
N TYR A 50 8.34 2.85 5.57
CA TYR A 50 8.03 1.43 5.82
C TYR A 50 8.50 0.51 4.69
N ARG A 51 9.39 0.97 3.80
CA ARG A 51 9.95 0.10 2.74
C ARG A 51 10.54 -1.18 3.32
N GLY A 52 10.25 -2.31 2.66
CA GLY A 52 10.67 -3.63 3.13
C GLY A 52 9.82 -4.23 4.26
N LYS A 53 8.79 -3.52 4.72
CA LYS A 53 7.77 -4.03 5.65
C LYS A 53 6.48 -4.34 4.91
N ALA A 54 5.70 -5.28 5.42
CA ALA A 54 4.33 -5.51 4.97
C ALA A 54 3.40 -4.49 5.64
N LEU A 55 2.42 -3.93 4.88
CA LEU A 55 1.48 -2.96 5.43
C LEU A 55 0.06 -3.55 5.43
N LEU A 56 -0.69 -3.29 6.51
CA LEU A 56 -2.13 -3.49 6.56
C LEU A 56 -2.81 -2.12 6.70
N VAL A 57 -3.28 -1.57 5.59
CA VAL A 57 -3.96 -0.27 5.55
C VAL A 57 -5.46 -0.48 5.69
N VAL A 58 -6.07 0.14 6.70
CA VAL A 58 -7.48 -0.09 7.07
C VAL A 58 -8.20 1.25 7.18
N ASN A 59 -9.27 1.44 6.42
CA ASN A 59 -10.13 2.60 6.66
C ASN A 59 -11.05 2.36 7.85
N THR A 60 -11.02 3.26 8.81
CA THR A 60 -11.68 3.11 10.10
C THR A 60 -12.78 4.15 10.32
N ALA A 61 -13.62 3.94 11.33
CA ALA A 61 -14.59 4.90 11.82
C ALA A 61 -14.95 4.59 13.28
N SER A 62 -15.13 5.65 14.10
CA SER A 62 -15.33 5.54 15.54
C SER A 62 -16.76 5.18 15.95
N ARG A 63 -17.77 5.41 15.10
CA ARG A 63 -19.21 5.21 15.38
C ARG A 63 -19.83 4.12 14.49
N CYS A 64 -19.03 3.12 14.09
CA CYS A 64 -19.44 2.04 13.20
C CYS A 64 -19.74 0.76 13.98
N GLY A 65 -20.68 -0.07 13.48
CA GLY A 65 -20.89 -1.40 14.05
C GLY A 65 -19.65 -2.32 13.99
N PHE A 66 -18.67 -1.99 13.15
CA PHE A 66 -17.38 -2.70 13.07
C PHE A 66 -16.27 -2.09 13.94
N THR A 67 -16.53 -1.00 14.67
CA THR A 67 -15.53 -0.33 15.55
C THR A 67 -14.83 -1.29 16.53
N PRO A 68 -15.48 -2.34 17.08
CA PRO A 68 -14.79 -3.33 17.90
C PRO A 68 -13.61 -4.03 17.22
N GLN A 69 -13.50 -3.98 15.90
CA GLN A 69 -12.33 -4.50 15.16
C GLN A 69 -11.01 -3.77 15.48
N TYR A 70 -11.06 -2.58 16.10
CA TYR A 70 -9.84 -1.93 16.59
C TYR A 70 -9.06 -2.83 17.55
N THR A 71 -9.74 -3.56 18.43
CA THR A 71 -9.07 -4.54 19.32
C THR A 71 -8.29 -5.58 18.53
N GLY A 72 -8.89 -6.14 17.48
CA GLY A 72 -8.22 -7.13 16.63
C GLY A 72 -7.06 -6.53 15.83
N LEU A 73 -7.17 -5.26 15.36
CA LEU A 73 -6.08 -4.54 14.70
C LEU A 73 -4.90 -4.33 15.65
N GLN A 74 -5.18 -3.90 16.88
CA GLN A 74 -4.16 -3.72 17.91
C GLN A 74 -3.47 -5.05 18.26
N THR A 75 -4.24 -6.13 18.41
CA THR A 75 -3.68 -7.47 18.64
C THR A 75 -2.79 -7.89 17.49
N LEU A 76 -3.25 -7.74 16.25
CA LEU A 76 -2.47 -8.11 15.06
C LEU A 76 -1.18 -7.27 14.95
N TRP A 77 -1.26 -5.97 15.24
CA TRP A 77 -0.09 -5.10 15.32
C TRP A 77 0.90 -5.58 16.38
N SER A 78 0.44 -5.84 17.60
CA SER A 78 1.29 -6.31 18.70
C SER A 78 1.97 -7.65 18.40
N ASP A 79 1.28 -8.59 17.73
CA ASP A 79 1.79 -9.93 17.39
C ASP A 79 2.86 -9.91 16.29
N TYR A 80 2.81 -8.92 15.39
CA TYR A 80 3.58 -8.97 14.15
C TYR A 80 4.45 -7.74 13.87
N ARG A 81 4.38 -6.65 14.64
CA ARG A 81 5.20 -5.44 14.41
C ARG A 81 6.70 -5.74 14.39
N ASP A 82 7.18 -6.55 15.34
CA ASP A 82 8.59 -6.93 15.43
C ASP A 82 9.02 -7.92 14.33
N LYS A 83 8.05 -8.49 13.60
CA LYS A 83 8.25 -9.36 12.44
C LYS A 83 8.17 -8.61 11.12
N GLY A 84 7.88 -7.29 11.17
CA GLY A 84 7.87 -6.41 10.01
C GLY A 84 6.48 -6.11 9.42
N LEU A 85 5.39 -6.34 10.17
CA LEU A 85 4.07 -5.80 9.83
C LEU A 85 3.95 -4.37 10.34
N VAL A 86 3.33 -3.49 9.54
CA VAL A 86 2.83 -2.19 9.99
C VAL A 86 1.32 -2.14 9.73
N VAL A 87 0.55 -1.87 10.78
CA VAL A 87 -0.87 -1.54 10.66
C VAL A 87 -0.99 -0.03 10.55
N ILE A 88 -1.81 0.46 9.60
CA ILE A 88 -2.07 1.89 9.42
C ILE A 88 -3.58 2.09 9.44
N GLY A 89 -4.07 2.81 10.44
CA GLY A 89 -5.46 3.24 10.54
C GLY A 89 -5.69 4.51 9.72
N VAL A 90 -6.75 4.50 8.91
CA VAL A 90 -7.15 5.65 8.08
C VAL A 90 -8.58 6.04 8.45
N PRO A 91 -8.78 6.92 9.44
CA PRO A 91 -10.09 7.43 9.81
C PRO A 91 -10.78 8.08 8.61
N SER A 92 -12.06 7.78 8.41
CA SER A 92 -12.81 8.30 7.26
C SER A 92 -14.29 8.44 7.56
N ASP A 93 -14.85 9.57 7.19
CA ASP A 93 -16.28 9.85 7.30
C ASP A 93 -17.09 9.45 6.05
N ASN A 94 -16.47 8.80 5.08
CA ASN A 94 -17.08 8.55 3.77
C ASN A 94 -18.18 7.49 3.76
N PHE A 95 -18.35 6.73 4.83
CA PHE A 95 -19.38 5.69 4.92
C PHE A 95 -20.33 5.97 6.09
N GLY A 96 -21.39 6.70 5.77
CA GLY A 96 -22.51 6.95 6.69
C GLY A 96 -22.27 8.02 7.74
N GLY A 97 -21.24 8.88 7.60
CA GLY A 97 -20.96 9.92 8.58
C GLY A 97 -20.62 9.33 9.96
N GLN A 98 -19.82 8.27 9.98
CA GLN A 98 -19.56 7.47 11.19
C GLN A 98 -18.22 7.76 11.86
N GLU A 99 -17.49 8.77 11.40
CA GLU A 99 -16.29 9.22 12.11
C GLU A 99 -16.58 10.39 13.06
N LEU A 100 -15.67 10.68 13.97
CA LEU A 100 -15.69 11.85 14.84
C LEU A 100 -15.25 13.09 14.06
N ASP A 101 -15.54 14.28 14.61
CA ASP A 101 -15.44 15.53 13.87
C ASP A 101 -14.01 16.09 13.80
N SER A 102 -13.09 15.60 14.65
CA SER A 102 -11.70 16.06 14.69
C SER A 102 -10.70 14.92 14.93
N GLU A 103 -9.47 15.11 14.43
CA GLU A 103 -8.35 14.19 14.65
C GLU A 103 -8.06 13.98 16.15
N ALA A 104 -8.17 15.01 16.95
CA ALA A 104 -7.94 14.93 18.38
C ALA A 104 -8.96 14.01 19.09
N GLU A 105 -10.24 14.11 18.71
CA GLU A 105 -11.29 13.23 19.23
C GLU A 105 -11.09 11.79 18.77
N VAL A 106 -10.74 11.56 17.49
CA VAL A 106 -10.46 10.23 16.95
C VAL A 106 -9.27 9.61 17.70
N LYS A 107 -8.18 10.35 17.85
CA LYS A 107 -6.99 9.88 18.56
C LYS A 107 -7.32 9.49 19.99
N GLN A 108 -7.96 10.40 20.76
CA GLN A 108 -8.36 10.14 22.12
C GLN A 108 -9.29 8.93 22.24
N PHE A 109 -10.26 8.81 21.33
CA PHE A 109 -11.17 7.66 21.29
C PHE A 109 -10.43 6.34 21.09
N CYS A 110 -9.49 6.28 20.14
CA CYS A 110 -8.73 5.09 19.83
C CYS A 110 -7.77 4.69 20.96
N GLU A 111 -7.07 5.67 21.55
CA GLU A 111 -6.14 5.43 22.65
C GLU A 111 -6.89 4.95 23.91
N VAL A 112 -7.95 5.66 24.31
CA VAL A 112 -8.67 5.37 25.57
C VAL A 112 -9.47 4.08 25.50
N ASN A 113 -10.14 3.79 24.38
CA ASN A 113 -11.05 2.65 24.30
C ASN A 113 -10.39 1.37 23.78
N PHE A 114 -9.30 1.47 23.01
CA PHE A 114 -8.70 0.33 22.33
C PHE A 114 -7.19 0.24 22.52
N ASN A 115 -6.59 1.19 23.24
CA ASN A 115 -5.14 1.26 23.48
C ASN A 115 -4.34 1.21 22.17
N ILE A 116 -4.82 1.91 21.13
CA ILE A 116 -4.19 1.96 19.82
C ILE A 116 -2.84 2.67 19.90
N ASP A 117 -1.78 1.99 19.45
CA ASP A 117 -0.43 2.53 19.33
C ASP A 117 0.20 2.34 17.93
N PHE A 118 -0.58 1.84 16.98
CA PHE A 118 -0.15 1.81 15.58
C PHE A 118 -0.38 3.16 14.87
N PRO A 119 0.37 3.46 13.79
CA PRO A 119 0.23 4.69 13.02
C PRO A 119 -1.20 4.95 12.52
N MET A 120 -1.68 6.18 12.71
CA MET A 120 -2.97 6.63 12.19
C MET A 120 -2.81 7.89 11.35
N THR A 121 -3.58 7.99 10.27
CA THR A 121 -3.65 9.20 9.44
C THR A 121 -4.65 10.20 10.03
N ALA A 122 -4.59 11.44 9.58
CA ALA A 122 -5.71 12.38 9.73
C ALA A 122 -6.97 11.84 9.04
N ILE A 123 -8.15 12.41 9.35
CA ILE A 123 -9.41 12.05 8.70
C ILE A 123 -9.29 12.24 7.19
N THR A 124 -9.46 11.17 6.45
CA THR A 124 -9.08 11.09 5.03
C THR A 124 -10.28 10.79 4.14
N GLN A 125 -10.37 11.51 3.01
CA GLN A 125 -11.32 11.18 1.95
C GLN A 125 -10.83 9.97 1.16
N ILE A 126 -11.64 8.90 1.09
CA ILE A 126 -11.23 7.62 0.49
C ILE A 126 -12.08 7.19 -0.70
N LYS A 127 -13.12 7.97 -1.03
CA LYS A 127 -13.97 7.73 -2.21
C LYS A 127 -14.30 9.01 -2.97
N GLY A 128 -14.79 8.88 -4.21
CA GLY A 128 -15.12 10.00 -5.08
C GLY A 128 -13.91 10.65 -5.72
N ASP A 129 -14.10 11.81 -6.33
CA ASP A 129 -13.06 12.51 -7.08
C ASP A 129 -11.99 13.12 -6.16
N SER A 130 -12.39 13.46 -4.91
CA SER A 130 -11.49 13.96 -3.86
C SER A 130 -10.78 12.85 -3.08
N ALA A 131 -10.95 11.57 -3.45
CA ALA A 131 -10.26 10.47 -2.78
C ALA A 131 -8.75 10.66 -2.79
N HIS A 132 -8.12 10.36 -1.65
CA HIS A 132 -6.67 10.37 -1.50
C HIS A 132 -5.98 9.55 -2.60
N PRO A 133 -4.84 10.00 -3.14
CA PRO A 133 -4.14 9.32 -4.25
C PRO A 133 -3.88 7.83 -4.01
N PHE A 134 -3.53 7.43 -2.79
CA PHE A 134 -3.38 6.03 -2.41
C PHE A 134 -4.65 5.21 -2.72
N TYR A 135 -5.84 5.70 -2.38
CA TYR A 135 -7.09 4.98 -2.62
C TYR A 135 -7.50 4.95 -4.09
N LYS A 136 -7.12 5.96 -4.87
CA LYS A 136 -7.27 5.95 -6.34
C LYS A 136 -6.39 4.87 -6.95
N TRP A 137 -5.11 4.85 -6.59
CA TRP A 137 -4.16 3.83 -6.99
C TRP A 137 -4.61 2.43 -6.55
N ALA A 138 -4.98 2.24 -5.28
CA ALA A 138 -5.44 0.95 -4.77
C ALA A 138 -6.63 0.41 -5.56
N LYS A 139 -7.61 1.28 -5.89
CA LYS A 139 -8.76 0.92 -6.73
C LYS A 139 -8.33 0.45 -8.13
N GLU A 140 -7.30 1.07 -8.72
CA GLU A 140 -6.75 0.65 -10.03
C GLU A 140 -6.10 -0.74 -9.93
N GLN A 141 -5.39 -1.04 -8.83
CA GLN A 141 -4.75 -2.33 -8.61
C GLN A 141 -5.76 -3.47 -8.40
N VAL A 142 -6.79 -3.27 -7.59
CA VAL A 142 -7.74 -4.33 -7.19
C VAL A 142 -9.07 -4.28 -7.95
N GLY A 143 -9.28 -3.29 -8.78
CA GLY A 143 -10.52 -3.08 -9.55
C GLY A 143 -11.73 -2.74 -8.67
N MET A 144 -12.92 -2.76 -9.29
CA MET A 144 -14.16 -2.36 -8.64
C MET A 144 -14.62 -3.30 -7.50
N ILE A 145 -14.16 -4.55 -7.51
CA ILE A 145 -14.54 -5.56 -6.51
C ILE A 145 -13.77 -5.32 -5.21
N GLY A 146 -12.49 -5.00 -5.32
CA GLY A 146 -11.58 -4.82 -4.17
C GLY A 146 -11.58 -3.41 -3.58
N LYS A 147 -12.34 -2.45 -4.12
CA LYS A 147 -12.43 -1.12 -3.51
C LYS A 147 -13.22 -1.15 -2.18
N PRO A 148 -12.97 -0.21 -1.24
CA PRO A 148 -13.74 -0.09 -0.02
C PRO A 148 -15.23 0.11 -0.33
N LYS A 149 -16.07 -0.71 0.29
CA LYS A 149 -17.54 -0.62 0.21
C LYS A 149 -18.16 -0.14 1.51
N TRP A 150 -17.39 -0.24 2.61
CA TRP A 150 -17.79 0.18 3.94
C TRP A 150 -16.55 0.44 4.81
N ASN A 151 -16.74 0.90 6.05
CA ASN A 151 -15.68 1.05 7.04
C ASN A 151 -15.02 -0.30 7.36
N PHE A 152 -13.79 -0.28 7.82
CA PHE A 152 -12.96 -1.47 8.14
C PHE A 152 -12.69 -2.39 6.94
N HIS A 153 -12.59 -1.84 5.73
CA HIS A 153 -11.97 -2.52 4.61
C HIS A 153 -10.44 -2.49 4.77
N LYS A 154 -9.76 -3.55 4.38
CA LYS A 154 -8.33 -3.72 4.58
C LYS A 154 -7.63 -4.00 3.26
N TYR A 155 -6.50 -3.34 3.02
CA TYR A 155 -5.53 -3.68 1.98
C TYR A 155 -4.29 -4.27 2.63
N LEU A 156 -3.88 -5.46 2.21
CA LEU A 156 -2.61 -6.06 2.59
C LEU A 156 -1.59 -5.80 1.48
N ILE A 157 -0.51 -5.16 1.83
CA ILE A 157 0.56 -4.74 0.94
C ILE A 157 1.82 -5.52 1.27
N GLY A 158 2.45 -6.07 0.26
CA GLY A 158 3.70 -6.81 0.37
C GLY A 158 4.91 -5.92 0.66
N ARG A 159 6.05 -6.54 0.93
CA ARG A 159 7.31 -5.84 1.22
C ARG A 159 7.86 -5.06 0.01
N ASP A 160 7.38 -5.36 -1.18
CA ASP A 160 7.65 -4.64 -2.43
C ASP A 160 6.73 -3.43 -2.66
N GLY A 161 5.76 -3.21 -1.77
CA GLY A 161 4.78 -2.15 -1.85
C GLY A 161 3.60 -2.43 -2.78
N GLN A 162 3.46 -3.64 -3.32
CA GLN A 162 2.31 -4.02 -4.13
C GLN A 162 1.17 -4.58 -3.27
N ILE A 163 -0.08 -4.33 -3.66
CA ILE A 163 -1.23 -4.93 -2.97
C ILE A 163 -1.26 -6.42 -3.32
N ILE A 164 -1.19 -7.27 -2.30
CA ILE A 164 -1.21 -8.72 -2.45
C ILE A 164 -2.57 -9.34 -2.10
N ASP A 165 -3.36 -8.67 -1.27
CA ASP A 165 -4.72 -9.11 -0.93
C ASP A 165 -5.55 -7.94 -0.39
N TRP A 166 -6.86 -8.15 -0.31
CA TRP A 166 -7.79 -7.22 0.33
C TRP A 166 -8.89 -7.97 1.07
N PHE A 167 -9.43 -7.35 2.12
CA PHE A 167 -10.46 -7.96 2.96
C PHE A 167 -11.59 -6.98 3.20
N GLY A 168 -12.81 -7.44 2.99
CA GLY A 168 -14.01 -6.66 3.29
C GLY A 168 -14.19 -6.40 4.78
N SER A 169 -15.11 -5.51 5.10
CA SER A 169 -15.42 -5.06 6.47
C SER A 169 -15.74 -6.20 7.44
N SER A 170 -16.44 -7.24 6.99
CA SER A 170 -16.85 -8.38 7.82
C SER A 170 -15.74 -9.42 8.08
N THR A 171 -14.56 -9.28 7.45
CA THR A 171 -13.45 -10.21 7.70
C THR A 171 -12.90 -10.00 9.10
N SER A 172 -13.00 -11.04 9.94
CA SER A 172 -12.47 -11.03 11.30
C SER A 172 -10.94 -10.97 11.31
N LEU A 173 -10.38 -10.16 12.19
CA LEU A 173 -8.93 -10.00 12.38
C LEU A 173 -8.32 -11.13 13.22
N ASP A 174 -9.16 -11.83 14.01
CA ASP A 174 -8.77 -13.01 14.77
C ASP A 174 -8.84 -14.29 13.92
N GLY A 175 -9.45 -14.18 12.73
CA GLY A 175 -9.65 -15.30 11.81
C GLY A 175 -8.36 -15.74 11.13
N GLU A 176 -8.25 -17.05 10.89
CA GLU A 176 -7.06 -17.65 10.25
C GLU A 176 -6.81 -17.08 8.84
N LYS A 177 -7.85 -16.65 8.13
CA LYS A 177 -7.73 -16.09 6.77
C LYS A 177 -6.76 -14.89 6.72
N ILE A 178 -6.97 -13.88 7.55
CA ILE A 178 -6.14 -12.67 7.54
C ILE A 178 -4.77 -12.94 8.16
N ARG A 179 -4.70 -13.74 9.23
CA ARG A 179 -3.45 -14.13 9.87
C ARG A 179 -2.56 -14.95 8.95
N HIS A 180 -3.13 -15.86 8.15
CA HIS A 180 -2.40 -16.62 7.14
C HIS A 180 -1.84 -15.70 6.05
N ALA A 181 -2.65 -14.77 5.53
CA ALA A 181 -2.21 -13.81 4.52
C ALA A 181 -1.08 -12.89 5.04
N VAL A 182 -1.19 -12.41 6.29
CA VAL A 182 -0.13 -11.60 6.94
C VAL A 182 1.17 -12.42 7.06
N ARG A 183 1.11 -13.66 7.53
CA ARG A 183 2.31 -14.53 7.58
C ARG A 183 2.92 -14.74 6.19
N GLY A 184 2.09 -14.90 5.16
CA GLY A 184 2.54 -15.00 3.78
C GLY A 184 3.24 -13.73 3.29
N ALA A 185 2.69 -12.56 3.59
CA ALA A 185 3.30 -11.27 3.27
C ALA A 185 4.67 -11.09 3.97
N LEU A 186 4.77 -11.50 5.22
CA LEU A 186 6.00 -11.40 6.01
C LEU A 186 7.09 -12.38 5.56
N ALA A 187 6.71 -13.50 4.95
CA ALA A 187 7.65 -14.49 4.40
C ALA A 187 8.23 -14.10 3.03
N GLN A 188 7.68 -13.08 2.37
CA GLN A 188 8.25 -12.58 1.10
C GLN A 188 9.63 -11.98 1.34
N ASN A 189 10.56 -12.24 0.42
CA ASN A 189 11.86 -11.59 0.44
C ASN A 189 11.68 -10.09 0.21
N SER A 190 12.38 -9.26 0.99
CA SER A 190 12.47 -7.84 0.67
C SER A 190 13.13 -7.68 -0.70
N PRO A 191 12.62 -6.81 -1.58
CA PRO A 191 13.34 -6.50 -2.81
C PRO A 191 14.73 -5.95 -2.46
N SER A 192 15.74 -6.53 -3.08
CA SER A 192 17.16 -6.15 -2.96
C SER A 192 17.44 -4.81 -3.64
#